data_fa293d6c87e6c122ae398ecb13d76ee4
#
_entry.id   fa293d6c87e6c122ae398ecb13d76ee4
#
_cell.length_a   1.000
_cell.length_b   1.000
_cell.length_c   1.000
_cell.angle_alpha   90.00
_cell.angle_beta   90.00
_cell.angle_gamma   90.00
#
_symmetry.space_group_name_H-M   'P 1'
#
loop_
_entity.id
_entity.type
_entity.pdbx_description
1 polymer ?
#
loop_
_entity_poly.entity_id
_entity_poly.type
_entity_poly.pdbx_seq_one_letter_code
_entity_poly.pdbx_strand_id
1 'polypeptide(L)'
;MSTKTVQRFWDDGMQEESDRRGREPFESRLPPFLSTSHFKALLISRHLHYETPFRDTGFFKKAGGARARGPMDRIRIVGGNQLHGVIPISGAKNAALPLMIASLLTDDTLTLENVPHLADVEQLIRILGNHGADISVNGRRERQGESYARTIHFTSRNIVSTTAPYELVSKMRASFWVIGPLLAREGKARVSLPGGCAIGTRPVDLFIEGLTALGANIEIDGGYVNATAPEGGLTGGRYVFPKVSVGATHVLMMAATLANGTTVIGNAAREPEVADLAKCLNAMGAKITGAGTGTITIEGVRSLSGARHRVLPDRIETGTYAMAVAMTGGDVILEDTEASLLDTALEAIRRAGAEISETNSGIRVVRNGAGIRPVDIVTDPFPGFPTDLQAQFMGLMTKSSGVSHITETIFENRFMHVQELARLGAKISLSGQTAKIEGVGRLKGAPVMATDLRASVSLVIAGLAAEGETMVSRVYHLDRGFERLEEKLTRCGAHVERVSD
;
A
#
# COMPACT_ATOMS: atom_id res chain seq x y z
N MET A 1 23.97 -10.09 16.96
CA MET A 1 23.08 -10.30 18.10
C MET A 1 21.98 -11.25 17.67
N SER A 2 21.67 -12.28 18.47
CA SER A 2 20.72 -13.34 18.07
C SER A 2 19.26 -12.84 18.16
N THR A 3 18.41 -13.40 17.32
CA THR A 3 16.95 -13.17 17.27
C THR A 3 16.25 -13.19 18.64
N LYS A 4 16.84 -13.88 19.62
CA LYS A 4 16.36 -13.93 21.01
C LYS A 4 16.51 -12.60 21.78
N THR A 5 17.39 -11.72 21.37
CA THR A 5 17.64 -10.44 22.07
C THR A 5 16.59 -9.39 21.67
N VAL A 6 16.12 -9.40 20.43
CA VAL A 6 15.08 -8.49 19.94
C VAL A 6 13.71 -8.89 20.51
N GLN A 7 13.43 -10.17 20.62
CA GLN A 7 12.18 -10.69 21.19
C GLN A 7 12.06 -10.35 22.69
N ARG A 8 13.14 -10.45 23.47
CA ARG A 8 13.14 -10.05 24.87
C ARG A 8 12.84 -8.59 25.12
N PHE A 9 13.32 -7.70 24.23
CA PHE A 9 13.07 -6.25 24.38
C PHE A 9 11.59 -5.88 24.19
N TRP A 10 10.84 -6.67 23.42
CA TRP A 10 9.39 -6.49 23.23
C TRP A 10 8.57 -7.13 24.35
N ASP A 11 9.01 -8.27 24.85
CA ASP A 11 8.31 -9.00 25.93
C ASP A 11 8.45 -8.25 27.27
N ASP A 12 9.62 -7.68 27.58
CA ASP A 12 9.88 -6.91 28.80
C ASP A 12 9.12 -5.56 28.80
N GLY A 13 8.99 -4.87 27.66
CA GLY A 13 8.22 -3.63 27.54
C GLY A 13 6.72 -3.80 27.69
N MET A 14 6.18 -4.96 27.31
CA MET A 14 4.75 -5.29 27.47
C MET A 14 4.41 -5.74 28.92
N GLN A 15 5.36 -6.30 29.63
CA GLN A 15 5.18 -6.73 31.02
C GLN A 15 5.19 -5.56 32.01
N GLU A 16 5.98 -4.52 31.76
CA GLU A 16 5.95 -3.28 32.56
C GLU A 16 4.65 -2.48 32.44
N GLU A 17 3.95 -2.56 31.30
CA GLU A 17 2.68 -1.87 31.10
C GLU A 17 1.48 -2.61 31.73
N SER A 18 1.56 -3.93 31.93
CA SER A 18 0.51 -4.73 32.57
C SER A 18 0.54 -4.64 34.09
N ASP A 19 1.69 -4.47 34.70
CA ASP A 19 1.84 -4.36 36.16
C ASP A 19 1.45 -2.98 36.73
N ARG A 20 1.28 -1.96 35.86
CA ARG A 20 0.84 -0.61 36.28
C ARG A 20 -0.68 -0.42 36.38
N ARG A 21 -1.49 -1.42 36.05
CA ARG A 21 -2.98 -1.31 36.11
C ARG A 21 -3.65 -1.85 37.36
N GLY A 22 -2.90 -2.11 38.39
CA GLY A 22 -3.45 -2.61 39.64
C GLY A 22 -2.99 -1.89 40.86
N ARG A 23 -3.47 -0.65 41.10
CA ARG A 23 -3.60 -0.02 42.43
C ARG A 23 -4.27 1.35 42.39
N GLU A 24 -5.37 1.49 43.07
CA GLU A 24 -6.10 2.61 43.71
C GLU A 24 -5.93 4.07 43.28
N PRO A 25 -6.98 4.93 43.42
CA PRO A 25 -7.05 6.26 42.85
C PRO A 25 -6.09 7.26 43.52
N PHE A 26 -5.44 8.04 42.68
CA PHE A 26 -4.40 9.01 42.99
C PHE A 26 -4.97 10.33 43.55
N GLU A 27 -5.58 10.30 44.73
CA GLU A 27 -6.13 11.53 45.38
C GLU A 27 -5.61 11.83 46.78
N SER A 28 -4.55 11.25 47.27
CA SER A 28 -4.11 11.46 48.67
C SER A 28 -2.63 11.69 48.91
N ARG A 29 -1.90 12.40 48.05
CA ARG A 29 -0.56 12.90 48.39
C ARG A 29 -0.17 14.15 47.60
N LEU A 30 -0.76 15.29 47.93
CA LEU A 30 -0.16 16.61 47.64
C LEU A 30 0.03 17.35 48.94
N PRO A 31 1.20 17.97 49.20
CA PRO A 31 1.40 18.82 50.37
C PRO A 31 0.56 20.11 50.27
N PRO A 32 0.09 20.66 51.37
CA PRO A 32 -0.73 21.87 51.38
C PRO A 32 0.17 23.09 51.18
N PHE A 33 0.08 23.73 50.03
CA PHE A 33 0.51 25.09 49.71
C PHE A 33 0.81 25.23 48.23
N LEU A 34 -0.25 25.51 47.48
CA LEU A 34 -0.20 26.33 46.25
C LEU A 34 -1.64 26.49 45.71
N SER A 35 -2.12 27.75 45.76
CA SER A 35 -3.49 28.05 45.32
C SER A 35 -3.66 28.00 43.81
N THR A 36 -4.86 27.64 43.38
CA THR A 36 -5.31 27.41 42.00
C THR A 36 -5.17 28.60 41.02
N SER A 37 -4.67 29.75 41.49
CA SER A 37 -4.48 30.96 40.67
C SER A 37 -3.11 31.02 39.94
N HIS A 38 -2.15 30.23 40.30
CA HIS A 38 -0.80 30.23 39.67
C HIS A 38 -0.62 29.27 38.51
N PHE A 39 -1.54 28.33 38.34
CA PHE A 39 -1.47 27.36 37.23
C PHE A 39 -1.98 27.90 35.87
N LYS A 40 -2.76 28.96 35.87
CA LYS A 40 -3.25 29.62 34.65
C LYS A 40 -2.26 30.60 34.03
N ALA A 41 -1.26 31.07 34.78
CA ALA A 41 -0.26 32.05 34.32
C ALA A 41 0.98 31.40 33.65
N LEU A 42 1.21 30.07 33.81
CA LEU A 42 2.39 29.39 33.24
C LEU A 42 2.11 28.79 31.84
N LEU A 43 0.88 28.81 31.36
CA LEU A 43 0.52 28.29 30.04
C LEU A 43 0.47 29.34 28.93
N ILE A 44 0.74 30.61 29.23
CA ILE A 44 0.63 31.73 28.27
C ILE A 44 2.00 32.29 27.82
N SER A 45 3.13 31.78 28.36
CA SER A 45 4.45 32.36 28.08
C SER A 45 5.47 31.36 27.53
N ARG A 46 5.13 30.57 26.54
CA ARG A 46 6.11 29.88 25.67
C ARG A 46 5.58 29.70 24.25
N HIS A 47 5.24 30.81 23.59
CA HIS A 47 5.27 30.91 22.14
C HIS A 47 6.62 31.51 21.75
N LEU A 48 7.62 30.66 21.61
CA LEU A 48 8.85 31.03 20.89
C LEU A 48 8.59 30.80 19.41
N HIS A 49 8.47 31.93 18.69
CA HIS A 49 8.50 32.00 17.24
C HIS A 49 9.78 31.37 16.71
N TYR A 50 9.64 30.28 15.95
CA TYR A 50 10.58 29.94 14.91
C TYR A 50 9.93 30.33 13.57
N GLU A 51 10.08 31.59 13.20
CA GLU A 51 9.91 32.04 11.82
C GLU A 51 11.16 31.65 11.03
N THR A 52 11.08 30.56 10.26
CA THR A 52 11.92 30.42 9.09
C THR A 52 11.14 31.02 7.92
N PRO A 53 11.74 31.90 7.10
CA PRO A 53 11.03 32.49 5.97
C PRO A 53 10.87 31.43 4.86
N PHE A 54 9.73 30.79 4.81
CA PHE A 54 9.28 30.11 3.61
C PHE A 54 9.08 31.20 2.54
N ARG A 55 9.98 31.30 1.58
CA ARG A 55 9.73 32.06 0.36
C ARG A 55 8.53 31.44 -0.34
N ASP A 56 7.42 32.11 -0.19
CA ASP A 56 6.18 31.89 -0.95
C ASP A 56 6.48 32.26 -2.43
N THR A 57 6.99 31.27 -3.17
CA THR A 57 7.02 31.39 -4.64
C THR A 57 5.60 31.12 -5.11
N GLY A 58 4.86 32.21 -5.32
CA GLY A 58 3.46 32.27 -5.71
C GLY A 58 3.13 31.55 -7.02
N PHE A 59 3.15 30.21 -7.02
CA PHE A 59 2.76 29.35 -8.15
C PHE A 59 1.56 28.46 -7.86
N PHE A 60 0.89 28.63 -6.72
CA PHE A 60 -0.44 28.04 -6.53
C PHE A 60 -1.54 29.00 -7.01
N LYS A 61 -1.60 29.27 -8.33
CA LYS A 61 -2.85 29.76 -8.93
C LYS A 61 -3.87 28.63 -8.79
N LYS A 62 -4.97 28.96 -8.08
CA LYS A 62 -6.17 28.15 -7.89
C LYS A 62 -6.50 27.33 -9.15
N ALA A 63 -6.09 26.05 -9.16
CA ALA A 63 -6.70 25.08 -10.05
C ALA A 63 -8.10 24.79 -9.47
N GLY A 64 -9.12 24.95 -10.32
CA GLY A 64 -10.51 24.86 -9.92
C GLY A 64 -10.84 23.53 -9.25
N GLY A 65 -11.41 23.60 -8.07
CA GLY A 65 -12.46 22.81 -7.51
C GLY A 65 -12.29 21.30 -7.37
N ALA A 66 -11.10 20.73 -7.05
CA ALA A 66 -11.09 19.49 -6.30
C ALA A 66 -11.26 19.87 -4.81
N ARG A 67 -12.45 19.70 -4.23
CA ARG A 67 -12.66 19.81 -2.78
C ARG A 67 -11.62 18.92 -2.11
N ALA A 68 -10.86 19.48 -1.14
CA ALA A 68 -10.01 18.71 -0.27
C ALA A 68 -10.89 17.63 0.39
N ARG A 69 -10.63 16.35 0.10
CA ARG A 69 -11.38 15.22 0.63
C ARG A 69 -11.19 15.22 2.15
N GLY A 70 -12.27 15.49 2.88
CA GLY A 70 -12.25 15.59 4.34
C GLY A 70 -12.29 14.22 5.00
N PRO A 71 -11.86 14.09 6.27
CA PRO A 71 -11.92 12.83 7.02
C PRO A 71 -13.35 12.32 7.29
N MET A 72 -14.38 13.07 6.94
CA MET A 72 -15.81 12.78 7.17
C MET A 72 -16.52 12.23 5.93
N ASP A 73 -15.87 12.17 4.77
CA ASP A 73 -16.48 11.62 3.55
C ASP A 73 -16.93 10.16 3.74
N ARG A 74 -18.10 9.85 3.16
CA ARG A 74 -18.68 8.51 3.09
C ARG A 74 -18.99 8.13 1.65
N ILE A 75 -19.10 6.84 1.37
CA ILE A 75 -19.59 6.34 0.08
C ILE A 75 -20.95 5.70 0.32
N ARG A 76 -21.94 6.20 -0.42
CA ARG A 76 -23.30 5.69 -0.48
C ARG A 76 -23.42 4.79 -1.68
N ILE A 77 -23.95 3.58 -1.50
CA ILE A 77 -24.13 2.58 -2.55
C ILE A 77 -25.59 2.10 -2.50
N VAL A 78 -26.28 2.19 -3.63
CA VAL A 78 -27.58 1.53 -3.82
C VAL A 78 -27.33 0.32 -4.72
N GLY A 79 -27.44 -0.88 -4.15
CA GLY A 79 -27.11 -2.12 -4.84
C GLY A 79 -28.20 -2.60 -5.79
N GLY A 80 -27.90 -3.68 -6.51
CA GLY A 80 -28.85 -4.36 -7.41
C GLY A 80 -28.66 -4.10 -8.90
N ASN A 81 -27.76 -3.20 -9.30
CA ASN A 81 -27.48 -2.95 -10.71
C ASN A 81 -26.36 -3.84 -11.23
N GLN A 82 -26.51 -4.32 -12.46
CA GLN A 82 -25.44 -4.96 -13.23
C GLN A 82 -24.44 -3.90 -13.72
N LEU A 83 -23.19 -4.30 -13.89
CA LEU A 83 -22.13 -3.43 -14.39
C LEU A 83 -21.90 -3.65 -15.90
N HIS A 84 -21.96 -2.59 -16.69
CA HIS A 84 -21.72 -2.63 -18.13
C HIS A 84 -20.84 -1.46 -18.57
N GLY A 85 -19.88 -1.71 -19.44
CA GLY A 85 -19.07 -0.65 -20.03
C GLY A 85 -17.57 -0.90 -19.95
N VAL A 86 -16.81 0.15 -19.69
CA VAL A 86 -15.35 0.12 -19.71
C VAL A 86 -14.79 0.78 -18.46
N ILE A 87 -13.82 0.12 -17.81
CA ILE A 87 -13.09 0.64 -16.67
C ILE A 87 -11.61 0.73 -17.04
N PRO A 88 -11.03 1.92 -17.18
CA PRO A 88 -9.59 2.08 -17.33
C PRO A 88 -8.88 1.73 -16.02
N ILE A 89 -7.91 0.82 -16.07
CA ILE A 89 -7.11 0.42 -14.91
C ILE A 89 -5.98 1.43 -14.70
N SER A 90 -5.86 1.92 -13.48
CA SER A 90 -4.83 2.87 -13.08
C SER A 90 -3.47 2.18 -12.94
N GLY A 91 -2.39 2.97 -12.91
CA GLY A 91 -1.07 2.47 -12.57
C GLY A 91 -1.02 1.86 -11.17
N ALA A 92 -0.23 0.80 -11.01
CA ALA A 92 -0.14 0.05 -9.77
C ALA A 92 0.46 0.88 -8.63
N LYS A 93 -0.31 1.04 -7.54
CA LYS A 93 0.21 1.66 -6.31
C LYS A 93 1.49 0.98 -5.83
N ASN A 94 1.47 -0.35 -5.79
CA ASN A 94 2.57 -1.14 -5.25
C ASN A 94 3.84 -1.07 -6.11
N ALA A 95 3.73 -0.66 -7.39
CA ALA A 95 4.87 -0.36 -8.26
C ALA A 95 5.27 1.12 -8.19
N ALA A 96 4.31 2.04 -8.19
CA ALA A 96 4.58 3.47 -8.17
C ALA A 96 5.46 3.86 -6.97
N LEU A 97 5.20 3.31 -5.77
CA LEU A 97 5.95 3.67 -4.57
C LEU A 97 7.46 3.34 -4.66
N PRO A 98 7.91 2.11 -4.97
CA PRO A 98 9.34 1.85 -5.11
C PRO A 98 9.96 2.57 -6.32
N LEU A 99 9.23 2.77 -7.43
CA LEU A 99 9.71 3.53 -8.58
C LEU A 99 9.96 5.00 -8.21
N MET A 100 9.07 5.64 -7.46
CA MET A 100 9.28 7.00 -6.95
C MET A 100 10.50 7.08 -6.04
N ILE A 101 10.69 6.10 -5.17
CA ILE A 101 11.84 6.03 -4.24
C ILE A 101 13.16 5.85 -5.01
N ALA A 102 13.15 5.15 -6.14
CA ALA A 102 14.34 4.98 -6.98
C ALA A 102 14.91 6.31 -7.52
N SER A 103 14.10 7.39 -7.55
CA SER A 103 14.59 8.73 -7.92
C SER A 103 15.68 9.28 -6.99
N LEU A 104 15.78 8.77 -5.75
CA LEU A 104 16.84 9.14 -4.83
C LEU A 104 18.22 8.58 -5.21
N LEU A 105 18.29 7.63 -6.17
CA LEU A 105 19.53 7.00 -6.59
C LEU A 105 20.30 7.80 -7.66
N THR A 106 19.75 8.87 -8.19
CA THR A 106 20.34 9.64 -9.30
C THR A 106 20.18 11.15 -9.12
N ASP A 107 21.10 11.92 -9.69
CA ASP A 107 21.03 13.38 -9.78
C ASP A 107 20.12 13.83 -10.94
N ASP A 108 19.93 12.96 -11.92
CA ASP A 108 19.14 13.22 -13.12
C ASP A 108 17.64 13.06 -12.85
N THR A 109 16.83 13.49 -13.80
CA THR A 109 15.37 13.42 -13.68
C THR A 109 14.84 12.03 -14.03
N LEU A 110 14.18 11.39 -13.08
CA LEU A 110 13.34 10.22 -13.31
C LEU A 110 11.91 10.67 -13.65
N THR A 111 11.42 10.30 -14.82
CA THR A 111 10.07 10.57 -15.28
C THR A 111 9.22 9.32 -15.19
N LEU A 112 8.18 9.35 -14.35
CA LEU A 112 7.23 8.26 -14.21
C LEU A 112 5.89 8.61 -14.85
N GLU A 113 5.44 7.79 -15.80
CA GLU A 113 4.13 7.88 -16.43
C GLU A 113 3.16 6.89 -15.77
N ASN A 114 1.86 7.11 -15.94
CA ASN A 114 0.81 6.28 -15.39
C ASN A 114 0.85 6.19 -13.85
N VAL A 115 1.26 7.26 -13.17
CA VAL A 115 1.26 7.30 -11.70
C VAL A 115 -0.15 7.56 -11.18
N PRO A 116 -0.73 6.70 -10.33
CA PRO A 116 -2.11 6.88 -9.84
C PRO A 116 -2.22 8.05 -8.86
N HIS A 117 -3.41 8.67 -8.81
CA HIS A 117 -3.71 9.72 -7.83
C HIS A 117 -4.24 9.10 -6.54
N LEU A 118 -3.36 8.73 -5.63
CA LEU A 118 -3.68 8.07 -4.37
C LEU A 118 -3.06 8.80 -3.18
N ALA A 119 -3.70 8.70 -2.01
CA ALA A 119 -3.21 9.34 -0.78
C ALA A 119 -1.79 8.84 -0.39
N ASP A 120 -1.48 7.57 -0.65
CA ASP A 120 -0.15 7.00 -0.40
C ASP A 120 0.92 7.59 -1.35
N VAL A 121 0.57 7.89 -2.61
CA VAL A 121 1.46 8.56 -3.57
C VAL A 121 1.73 10.00 -3.12
N GLU A 122 0.69 10.74 -2.71
CA GLU A 122 0.83 12.10 -2.18
C GLU A 122 1.67 12.14 -0.90
N GLN A 123 1.53 11.13 -0.02
CA GLN A 123 2.37 11.02 1.16
C GLN A 123 3.84 10.80 0.79
N LEU A 124 4.11 9.95 -0.22
CA LEU A 124 5.49 9.70 -0.64
C LEU A 124 6.12 10.93 -1.33
N ILE A 125 5.35 11.70 -2.10
CA ILE A 125 5.79 13.00 -2.65
C ILE A 125 6.32 13.91 -1.52
N ARG A 126 5.61 13.99 -0.39
CA ARG A 126 6.06 14.79 0.77
C ARG A 126 7.35 14.25 1.39
N ILE A 127 7.51 12.93 1.44
CA ILE A 127 8.73 12.30 1.97
C ILE A 127 9.92 12.58 1.06
N LEU A 128 9.76 12.40 -0.25
CA LEU A 128 10.83 12.70 -1.22
C LEU A 128 11.19 14.19 -1.20
N GLY A 129 10.20 15.07 -1.10
CA GLY A 129 10.45 16.52 -0.90
C GLY A 129 11.21 16.84 0.40
N ASN A 130 10.99 16.11 1.51
CA ASN A 130 11.78 16.24 2.73
C ASN A 130 13.26 15.86 2.52
N HIS A 131 13.54 14.95 1.58
CA HIS A 131 14.92 14.59 1.22
C HIS A 131 15.53 15.55 0.20
N GLY A 132 14.78 16.52 -0.35
CA GLY A 132 15.27 17.53 -1.30
C GLY A 132 14.96 17.22 -2.76
N ALA A 133 14.08 16.27 -3.05
CA ALA A 133 13.65 16.04 -4.43
C ALA A 133 12.78 17.19 -4.94
N ASP A 134 13.15 17.75 -6.09
CA ASP A 134 12.28 18.63 -6.90
C ASP A 134 11.26 17.78 -7.65
N ILE A 135 9.97 18.07 -7.45
CA ILE A 135 8.89 17.24 -7.98
C ILE A 135 7.94 18.10 -8.80
N SER A 136 7.76 17.76 -10.07
CA SER A 136 6.74 18.37 -10.91
C SER A 136 5.73 17.35 -11.41
N VAL A 137 4.45 17.71 -11.34
CA VAL A 137 3.34 16.85 -11.70
C VAL A 137 2.66 17.42 -12.92
N ASN A 138 2.69 16.69 -14.03
CA ASN A 138 1.94 16.99 -15.23
C ASN A 138 0.70 16.10 -15.26
N GLY A 139 -0.47 16.68 -14.98
CA GLY A 139 -1.76 16.03 -15.13
C GLY A 139 -2.50 16.63 -16.34
N ARG A 140 -3.05 15.82 -17.23
CA ARG A 140 -4.03 16.30 -18.16
C ARG A 140 -5.32 16.67 -17.42
N ARG A 141 -5.88 17.84 -17.70
CA ARG A 141 -7.28 18.14 -17.35
C ARG A 141 -8.16 17.17 -18.15
N GLU A 142 -9.08 16.54 -17.44
CA GLU A 142 -10.01 15.58 -18.02
C GLU A 142 -10.81 16.15 -19.18
N ARG A 143 -10.83 15.37 -20.28
CA ARG A 143 -11.98 15.27 -21.15
C ARG A 143 -12.68 13.95 -20.82
N GLN A 144 -14.01 13.91 -20.90
CA GLN A 144 -14.77 12.67 -20.68
C GLN A 144 -14.18 11.54 -21.54
N GLY A 145 -13.75 10.44 -20.89
CA GLY A 145 -13.21 9.25 -21.56
C GLY A 145 -11.70 9.11 -21.61
N GLU A 146 -10.91 10.07 -21.10
CA GLU A 146 -9.43 9.95 -21.06
C GLU A 146 -8.93 9.30 -19.76
N SER A 147 -7.80 8.59 -19.85
CA SER A 147 -7.08 8.00 -18.72
C SER A 147 -6.74 9.06 -17.66
N TYR A 148 -6.93 8.73 -16.38
CA TYR A 148 -6.58 9.57 -15.23
C TYR A 148 -5.07 9.64 -14.97
N ALA A 149 -4.26 8.96 -15.76
CA ALA A 149 -2.83 8.79 -15.59
C ALA A 149 -2.07 10.12 -15.51
N ARG A 150 -1.26 10.28 -14.46
CA ARG A 150 -0.37 11.42 -14.28
C ARG A 150 1.05 11.07 -14.68
N THR A 151 1.77 12.07 -15.19
CA THR A 151 3.22 11.99 -15.35
C THR A 151 3.87 12.83 -14.26
N ILE A 152 4.79 12.24 -13.52
CA ILE A 152 5.52 12.93 -12.46
C ILE A 152 7.02 12.87 -12.76
N HIS A 153 7.68 14.01 -12.60
CA HIS A 153 9.12 14.16 -12.76
C HIS A 153 9.74 14.36 -11.39
N PHE A 154 10.74 13.54 -11.06
CA PHE A 154 11.50 13.60 -9.81
C PHE A 154 12.95 13.91 -10.13
N THR A 155 13.50 14.96 -9.52
CA THR A 155 14.91 15.37 -9.69
C THR A 155 15.53 15.50 -8.31
N SER A 156 16.46 14.61 -7.96
CA SER A 156 17.08 14.54 -6.63
C SER A 156 18.56 14.93 -6.69
N ARG A 157 18.88 16.15 -7.22
CA ARG A 157 20.27 16.60 -7.41
C ARG A 157 21.05 16.66 -6.11
N ASN A 158 20.44 17.22 -5.07
CA ASN A 158 21.04 17.38 -3.76
C ASN A 158 20.14 16.77 -2.70
N ILE A 159 20.62 15.74 -2.01
CA ILE A 159 19.94 15.21 -0.84
C ILE A 159 20.18 16.14 0.33
N VAL A 160 19.17 16.91 0.71
CA VAL A 160 19.27 17.90 1.79
C VAL A 160 19.12 17.29 3.18
N SER A 161 18.50 16.10 3.27
CA SER A 161 18.32 15.37 4.52
C SER A 161 18.33 13.86 4.27
N THR A 162 19.09 13.12 5.06
CA THR A 162 19.05 11.64 5.10
C THR A 162 18.14 11.10 6.22
N THR A 163 17.39 11.99 6.89
CA THR A 163 16.46 11.62 7.96
C THR A 163 15.02 11.62 7.46
N ALA A 164 14.32 10.47 7.60
CA ALA A 164 12.88 10.35 7.42
C ALA A 164 12.20 10.33 8.80
N PRO A 165 11.54 11.45 9.22
CA PRO A 165 11.01 11.60 10.57
C PRO A 165 9.70 10.81 10.80
N TYR A 166 9.41 10.52 12.07
CA TYR A 166 8.25 9.73 12.50
C TYR A 166 6.92 10.25 11.91
N GLU A 167 6.70 11.57 11.90
CA GLU A 167 5.46 12.20 11.44
C GLU A 167 5.15 11.91 9.97
N LEU A 168 6.17 11.63 9.16
CA LEU A 168 6.03 11.24 7.77
C LEU A 168 5.95 9.72 7.61
N VAL A 169 6.82 8.97 8.31
CA VAL A 169 6.95 7.51 8.14
C VAL A 169 5.77 6.75 8.75
N SER A 170 5.23 7.22 9.89
CA SER A 170 4.12 6.55 10.59
C SER A 170 2.84 6.42 9.77
N LYS A 171 2.63 7.31 8.80
CA LYS A 171 1.42 7.34 7.96
C LYS A 171 1.38 6.24 6.89
N MET A 172 2.54 5.78 6.45
CA MET A 172 2.65 4.78 5.38
C MET A 172 3.92 3.94 5.54
N ARG A 173 3.77 2.62 5.63
CA ARG A 173 4.90 1.71 5.85
C ARG A 173 5.98 1.77 4.76
N ALA A 174 5.59 1.94 3.47
CA ALA A 174 6.53 2.05 2.36
C ALA A 174 7.49 3.25 2.48
N SER A 175 7.17 4.22 3.33
CA SER A 175 8.05 5.34 3.66
C SER A 175 9.41 4.89 4.23
N PHE A 176 9.44 3.72 4.87
CA PHE A 176 10.68 3.13 5.39
C PHE A 176 11.67 2.74 4.27
N TRP A 177 11.19 2.50 3.05
CA TRP A 177 12.01 1.98 1.96
C TRP A 177 13.06 2.99 1.46
N VAL A 178 12.93 4.28 1.79
CA VAL A 178 13.94 5.29 1.46
C VAL A 178 15.32 4.98 2.09
N ILE A 179 15.36 4.10 3.10
CA ILE A 179 16.60 3.68 3.76
C ILE A 179 17.62 3.09 2.76
N GLY A 180 17.17 2.29 1.78
CA GLY A 180 18.04 1.64 0.80
C GLY A 180 18.78 2.64 -0.09
N PRO A 181 18.08 3.45 -0.89
CA PRO A 181 18.72 4.43 -1.77
C PRO A 181 19.50 5.52 -1.02
N LEU A 182 19.00 6.02 0.12
CA LEU A 182 19.75 7.01 0.92
C LEU A 182 21.07 6.42 1.43
N LEU A 183 21.05 5.21 1.94
CA LEU A 183 22.26 4.52 2.41
C LEU A 183 23.24 4.26 1.26
N ALA A 184 22.74 3.81 0.11
CA ALA A 184 23.60 3.49 -1.03
C ALA A 184 24.25 4.74 -1.66
N ARG A 185 23.52 5.86 -1.73
CA ARG A 185 23.98 7.09 -2.35
C ARG A 185 24.76 8.00 -1.39
N GLU A 186 24.24 8.19 -0.18
CA GLU A 186 24.77 9.15 0.79
C GLU A 186 25.64 8.50 1.88
N GLY A 187 25.78 7.17 1.86
CA GLY A 187 26.52 6.41 2.87
C GLY A 187 25.87 6.40 4.25
N LYS A 188 24.73 7.05 4.44
CA LYS A 188 23.97 7.10 5.70
C LYS A 188 22.49 7.30 5.49
N ALA A 189 21.68 6.72 6.39
CA ALA A 189 20.25 6.96 6.45
C ALA A 189 19.76 6.85 7.90
N ARG A 190 18.84 7.73 8.30
CA ARG A 190 18.15 7.68 9.58
C ARG A 190 16.65 7.67 9.33
N VAL A 191 16.01 6.53 9.52
CA VAL A 191 14.60 6.35 9.17
C VAL A 191 13.82 5.90 10.40
N SER A 192 12.74 6.60 10.73
CA SER A 192 11.86 6.17 11.82
C SER A 192 11.31 4.78 11.57
N LEU A 193 11.15 3.98 12.62
CA LEU A 193 10.38 2.75 12.55
C LEU A 193 8.95 3.07 12.08
N PRO A 194 8.39 2.30 11.15
CA PRO A 194 7.02 2.50 10.72
C PRO A 194 6.06 2.21 11.87
N GLY A 195 4.97 2.95 11.94
CA GLY A 195 3.90 2.71 12.91
C GLY A 195 3.31 1.31 12.77
N GLY A 196 2.57 0.86 13.79
CA GLY A 196 1.89 -0.43 13.79
C GLY A 196 0.97 -0.63 12.58
N CYS A 197 0.80 -1.87 12.15
CA CYS A 197 -0.09 -2.23 11.06
C CYS A 197 -1.25 -3.06 11.56
N ALA A 198 -2.48 -2.70 11.19
CA ALA A 198 -3.69 -3.38 11.63
C ALA A 198 -3.80 -4.84 11.16
N ILE A 199 -3.12 -5.20 10.05
CA ILE A 199 -3.21 -6.54 9.44
C ILE A 199 -2.16 -7.53 9.95
N GLY A 200 -1.29 -7.16 10.89
CA GLY A 200 -0.30 -8.06 11.50
C GLY A 200 1.06 -7.42 11.73
N THR A 201 1.93 -8.17 12.41
CA THR A 201 3.31 -7.77 12.68
C THR A 201 4.11 -7.75 11.39
N ARG A 202 4.82 -6.66 11.15
CA ARG A 202 5.70 -6.50 9.99
C ARG A 202 7.04 -5.92 10.44
N PRO A 203 7.86 -6.72 11.11
CA PRO A 203 9.16 -6.26 11.57
C PRO A 203 10.03 -5.78 10.41
N VAL A 204 11.00 -4.94 10.70
CA VAL A 204 11.96 -4.42 9.70
C VAL A 204 13.24 -5.26 9.62
N ASP A 205 13.27 -6.41 10.30
CA ASP A 205 14.38 -7.35 10.39
C ASP A 205 14.99 -7.71 9.04
N LEU A 206 14.13 -8.13 8.08
CA LEU A 206 14.60 -8.54 6.74
C LEU A 206 15.26 -7.39 5.95
N PHE A 207 14.86 -6.15 6.21
CA PHE A 207 15.53 -4.98 5.62
C PHE A 207 16.92 -4.78 6.26
N ILE A 208 16.98 -4.87 7.59
CA ILE A 208 18.22 -4.72 8.36
C ILE A 208 19.21 -5.81 7.99
N GLU A 209 18.79 -7.08 8.05
CA GLU A 209 19.64 -8.22 7.69
C GLU A 209 20.18 -8.12 6.26
N GLY A 210 19.30 -7.78 5.30
CA GLY A 210 19.69 -7.61 3.90
C GLY A 210 20.70 -6.48 3.70
N LEU A 211 20.50 -5.31 4.31
CA LEU A 211 21.45 -4.20 4.20
C LEU A 211 22.76 -4.49 4.95
N THR A 212 22.70 -5.19 6.09
CA THR A 212 23.89 -5.64 6.83
C THR A 212 24.71 -6.64 6.00
N ALA A 213 24.06 -7.51 5.21
CA ALA A 213 24.75 -8.39 4.28
C ALA A 213 25.50 -7.66 3.14
N LEU A 214 25.12 -6.40 2.87
CA LEU A 214 25.86 -5.49 1.98
C LEU A 214 26.90 -4.63 2.73
N GLY A 215 27.22 -4.94 3.98
CA GLY A 215 28.26 -4.29 4.79
C GLY A 215 27.75 -3.08 5.59
N ALA A 216 26.47 -2.80 5.62
CA ALA A 216 25.95 -1.69 6.42
C ALA A 216 26.07 -1.96 7.92
N ASN A 217 26.50 -0.94 8.69
CA ASN A 217 26.35 -0.93 10.14
C ASN A 217 25.00 -0.30 10.49
N ILE A 218 24.17 -1.03 11.26
CA ILE A 218 22.80 -0.61 11.57
C ILE A 218 22.55 -0.70 13.06
N GLU A 219 22.06 0.42 13.62
CA GLU A 219 21.66 0.54 15.02
C GLU A 219 20.20 1.01 15.10
N ILE A 220 19.46 0.50 16.09
CA ILE A 220 18.14 0.99 16.42
C ILE A 220 18.22 1.78 17.69
N ASP A 221 17.91 3.08 17.60
CA ASP A 221 17.95 4.00 18.74
C ASP A 221 16.80 5.01 18.66
N GLY A 222 16.15 5.26 19.80
CA GLY A 222 15.08 6.23 19.93
C GLY A 222 13.92 6.05 18.94
N GLY A 223 13.63 4.80 18.52
CA GLY A 223 12.59 4.50 17.52
C GLY A 223 13.00 4.76 16.07
N TYR A 224 14.30 4.95 15.80
CA TYR A 224 14.88 5.11 14.48
C TYR A 224 15.86 3.98 14.16
N VAL A 225 15.90 3.60 12.90
CA VAL A 225 16.96 2.79 12.32
C VAL A 225 18.01 3.75 11.77
N ASN A 226 19.21 3.72 12.35
CA ASN A 226 20.38 4.47 11.91
C ASN A 226 21.27 3.50 11.12
N ALA A 227 21.43 3.74 9.82
CA ALA A 227 22.23 2.92 8.93
C ALA A 227 23.41 3.75 8.39
N THR A 228 24.60 3.14 8.39
CA THR A 228 25.83 3.73 7.80
C THR A 228 26.53 2.70 6.94
N ALA A 229 26.97 3.13 5.76
CA ALA A 229 27.80 2.30 4.89
C ALA A 229 29.26 2.34 5.36
N PRO A 230 30.07 1.30 5.08
CA PRO A 230 31.51 1.33 5.32
C PRO A 230 32.19 2.39 4.44
N GLU A 231 33.46 2.70 4.78
CA GLU A 231 34.29 3.55 3.92
C GLU A 231 34.41 2.92 2.53
N GLY A 232 34.15 3.71 1.49
CA GLY A 232 34.08 3.22 0.10
C GLY A 232 32.69 2.74 -0.35
N GLY A 233 31.67 2.77 0.53
CA GLY A 233 30.29 2.44 0.19
C GLY A 233 29.88 0.99 0.49
N LEU A 234 28.65 0.64 0.14
CA LEU A 234 28.16 -0.73 0.27
C LEU A 234 28.94 -1.72 -0.63
N THR A 235 29.02 -2.98 -0.23
CA THR A 235 29.69 -4.03 -0.96
C THR A 235 28.72 -5.11 -1.40
N GLY A 236 28.91 -5.62 -2.62
CA GLY A 236 28.14 -6.76 -3.12
C GLY A 236 28.30 -7.99 -2.23
N GLY A 237 27.25 -8.78 -2.15
CA GLY A 237 27.23 -9.97 -1.30
C GLY A 237 26.10 -10.91 -1.69
N ARG A 238 26.01 -12.06 -1.02
CA ARG A 238 24.89 -12.98 -1.16
C ARG A 238 24.00 -12.92 0.08
N TYR A 239 22.72 -12.65 -0.13
CA TYR A 239 21.72 -12.74 0.91
C TYR A 239 20.51 -13.55 0.44
N VAL A 240 20.06 -14.50 1.28
CA VAL A 240 18.89 -15.33 0.99
C VAL A 240 17.83 -15.02 2.03
N PHE A 241 16.70 -14.52 1.59
CA PHE A 241 15.58 -14.22 2.49
C PHE A 241 15.06 -15.50 3.15
N PRO A 242 14.91 -15.57 4.49
CA PRO A 242 14.30 -16.72 5.17
C PRO A 242 12.82 -16.90 4.82
N LYS A 243 12.15 -15.81 4.48
CA LYS A 243 10.79 -15.78 3.90
C LYS A 243 10.71 -14.69 2.83
N VAL A 244 9.85 -14.89 1.84
CA VAL A 244 9.64 -13.91 0.76
C VAL A 244 9.13 -12.58 1.34
N SER A 245 9.75 -11.48 0.92
CA SER A 245 9.36 -10.12 1.32
C SER A 245 9.49 -9.16 0.15
N VAL A 246 8.35 -8.66 -0.35
CA VAL A 246 8.31 -7.70 -1.46
C VAL A 246 9.07 -6.41 -1.12
N GLY A 247 8.76 -5.80 0.04
CA GLY A 247 9.40 -4.55 0.45
C GLY A 247 10.90 -4.69 0.65
N ALA A 248 11.36 -5.77 1.32
CA ALA A 248 12.79 -5.99 1.54
C ALA A 248 13.52 -6.29 0.22
N THR A 249 12.89 -7.01 -0.72
CA THR A 249 13.43 -7.22 -2.06
C THR A 249 13.62 -5.90 -2.81
N HIS A 250 12.62 -4.99 -2.78
CA HIS A 250 12.75 -3.66 -3.38
C HIS A 250 13.91 -2.86 -2.79
N VAL A 251 14.00 -2.80 -1.45
CA VAL A 251 15.03 -2.02 -0.76
C VAL A 251 16.42 -2.56 -1.04
N LEU A 252 16.59 -3.88 -0.94
CA LEU A 252 17.89 -4.50 -1.16
C LEU A 252 18.33 -4.39 -2.63
N MET A 253 17.39 -4.54 -3.57
CA MET A 253 17.65 -4.34 -5.00
C MET A 253 18.11 -2.90 -5.30
N MET A 254 17.42 -1.89 -4.76
CA MET A 254 17.82 -0.48 -4.92
C MET A 254 19.19 -0.21 -4.32
N ALA A 255 19.45 -0.67 -3.09
CA ALA A 255 20.73 -0.48 -2.43
C ALA A 255 21.89 -1.14 -3.19
N ALA A 256 21.67 -2.33 -3.72
CA ALA A 256 22.68 -3.10 -4.44
C ALA A 256 23.10 -2.47 -5.78
N THR A 257 22.27 -1.59 -6.38
CA THR A 257 22.62 -0.96 -7.66
C THR A 257 23.88 -0.10 -7.59
N LEU A 258 24.17 0.50 -6.43
CA LEU A 258 25.35 1.34 -6.20
C LEU A 258 26.39 0.66 -5.29
N ALA A 259 26.21 -0.61 -4.93
CA ALA A 259 27.20 -1.37 -4.14
C ALA A 259 28.38 -1.79 -4.97
N ASN A 260 29.58 -1.86 -4.37
CA ASN A 260 30.77 -2.34 -5.05
C ASN A 260 30.74 -3.86 -5.28
N GLY A 261 30.80 -4.30 -6.52
CA GLY A 261 30.82 -5.73 -6.89
C GLY A 261 29.43 -6.29 -7.20
N THR A 262 29.25 -7.60 -7.05
CA THR A 262 28.01 -8.30 -7.42
C THR A 262 27.20 -8.68 -6.18
N THR A 263 25.92 -8.41 -6.21
CA THR A 263 24.94 -8.85 -5.20
C THR A 263 24.05 -9.95 -5.76
N VAL A 264 23.82 -11.00 -4.99
CA VAL A 264 22.88 -12.09 -5.30
C VAL A 264 21.81 -12.17 -4.21
N ILE A 265 20.58 -11.87 -4.56
CA ILE A 265 19.42 -11.96 -3.67
C ILE A 265 18.71 -13.30 -3.95
N GLY A 266 18.71 -14.21 -2.98
CA GLY A 266 17.98 -15.48 -3.05
C GLY A 266 16.65 -15.42 -2.32
N ASN A 267 15.71 -16.30 -2.67
CA ASN A 267 14.33 -16.30 -2.19
C ASN A 267 13.66 -14.91 -2.32
N ALA A 268 13.99 -14.22 -3.41
CA ALA A 268 13.47 -12.90 -3.73
C ALA A 268 11.97 -12.96 -4.04
N ALA A 269 11.27 -11.89 -3.77
CA ALA A 269 9.89 -11.71 -4.20
C ALA A 269 9.81 -11.66 -5.74
N ARG A 270 8.75 -12.28 -6.29
CA ARG A 270 8.59 -12.50 -7.73
C ARG A 270 7.47 -11.65 -8.34
N GLU A 271 6.82 -10.83 -7.53
CA GLU A 271 5.71 -9.98 -7.92
C GLU A 271 6.05 -9.12 -9.14
N PRO A 272 5.10 -8.88 -10.06
CA PRO A 272 5.30 -8.06 -11.25
C PRO A 272 5.89 -6.68 -10.93
N GLU A 273 5.54 -6.12 -9.78
CA GLU A 273 6.02 -4.83 -9.28
C GLU A 273 7.53 -4.84 -8.98
N VAL A 274 8.09 -6.01 -8.60
CA VAL A 274 9.55 -6.19 -8.41
C VAL A 274 10.27 -6.20 -9.76
N ALA A 275 9.70 -6.90 -10.74
CA ALA A 275 10.24 -6.93 -12.10
C ALA A 275 10.13 -5.53 -12.77
N ASP A 276 9.07 -4.77 -12.48
CA ASP A 276 8.87 -3.42 -12.99
C ASP A 276 9.92 -2.43 -12.43
N LEU A 277 10.21 -2.50 -11.13
CA LEU A 277 11.31 -1.72 -10.54
C LEU A 277 12.66 -2.08 -11.18
N ALA A 278 12.96 -3.38 -11.41
CA ALA A 278 14.20 -3.79 -12.06
C ALA A 278 14.31 -3.26 -13.49
N LYS A 279 13.20 -3.23 -14.26
CA LYS A 279 13.16 -2.63 -15.60
C LYS A 279 13.48 -1.14 -15.54
N CYS A 280 12.90 -0.41 -14.60
CA CYS A 280 13.16 1.02 -14.41
C CYS A 280 14.63 1.25 -14.03
N LEU A 281 15.15 0.54 -13.04
CA LEU A 281 16.55 0.66 -12.62
C LEU A 281 17.52 0.34 -13.75
N ASN A 282 17.24 -0.68 -14.57
CA ASN A 282 18.04 -1.00 -15.76
C ASN A 282 17.97 0.10 -16.81
N ALA A 283 16.80 0.75 -17.00
CA ALA A 283 16.68 1.95 -17.86
C ALA A 283 17.49 3.13 -17.30
N MET A 284 17.69 3.21 -15.99
CA MET A 284 18.56 4.18 -15.33
C MET A 284 20.05 3.81 -15.44
N GLY A 285 20.40 2.66 -15.98
CA GLY A 285 21.78 2.21 -16.16
C GLY A 285 22.26 1.14 -15.17
N ALA A 286 21.39 0.61 -14.32
CA ALA A 286 21.71 -0.54 -13.48
C ALA A 286 21.90 -1.83 -14.31
N LYS A 287 22.47 -2.84 -13.70
CA LYS A 287 22.70 -4.16 -14.31
C LYS A 287 22.04 -5.24 -13.45
N ILE A 288 20.74 -5.42 -13.66
CA ILE A 288 19.92 -6.36 -12.88
C ILE A 288 19.40 -7.45 -13.80
N THR A 289 19.56 -8.71 -13.37
CA THR A 289 19.05 -9.91 -14.04
C THR A 289 18.28 -10.78 -13.06
N GLY A 290 17.40 -11.67 -13.55
CA GLY A 290 16.65 -12.62 -12.73
C GLY A 290 15.45 -12.02 -11.99
N ALA A 291 15.12 -10.74 -12.15
CA ALA A 291 13.90 -10.16 -11.57
C ALA A 291 12.63 -10.89 -12.07
N GLY A 292 11.68 -11.15 -11.18
CA GLY A 292 10.53 -12.02 -11.44
C GLY A 292 10.79 -13.52 -11.19
N THR A 293 12.03 -13.88 -10.82
CA THR A 293 12.39 -15.22 -10.35
C THR A 293 12.77 -15.18 -8.86
N GLY A 294 13.00 -16.33 -8.25
CA GLY A 294 13.46 -16.43 -6.86
C GLY A 294 14.91 -15.99 -6.63
N THR A 295 15.66 -15.64 -7.69
CA THR A 295 17.05 -15.20 -7.57
C THR A 295 17.28 -13.98 -8.45
N ILE A 296 17.73 -12.88 -7.86
CA ILE A 296 18.05 -11.64 -8.55
C ILE A 296 19.54 -11.38 -8.41
N THR A 297 20.22 -11.12 -9.53
CA THR A 297 21.64 -10.75 -9.55
C THR A 297 21.80 -9.30 -9.99
N ILE A 298 22.56 -8.53 -9.24
CA ILE A 298 22.83 -7.12 -9.47
C ILE A 298 24.34 -6.89 -9.54
N GLU A 299 24.84 -6.38 -10.64
CA GLU A 299 26.18 -5.83 -10.72
C GLU A 299 26.13 -4.34 -10.38
N GLY A 300 26.81 -3.95 -9.31
CA GLY A 300 26.83 -2.56 -8.88
C GLY A 300 27.49 -1.63 -9.91
N VAL A 301 26.98 -0.41 -10.01
CA VAL A 301 27.50 0.63 -10.90
C VAL A 301 27.89 1.86 -10.10
N ARG A 302 28.73 2.74 -10.67
CA ARG A 302 29.20 3.95 -9.98
C ARG A 302 28.12 5.02 -9.83
N SER A 303 27.22 5.09 -10.80
CA SER A 303 26.12 6.09 -10.83
C SER A 303 24.99 5.59 -11.72
N LEU A 304 23.81 6.10 -11.47
CA LEU A 304 22.64 5.91 -12.30
C LEU A 304 22.27 7.24 -12.98
N SER A 305 21.65 7.17 -14.15
CA SER A 305 21.13 8.30 -14.91
C SER A 305 19.61 8.44 -14.74
N GLY A 306 19.05 9.53 -15.28
CA GLY A 306 17.60 9.69 -15.42
C GLY A 306 17.02 8.69 -16.43
N ALA A 307 15.73 8.43 -16.28
CA ALA A 307 14.99 7.56 -17.20
C ALA A 307 13.53 8.01 -17.35
N ARG A 308 12.87 7.48 -18.37
CA ARG A 308 11.41 7.55 -18.51
C ARG A 308 10.86 6.13 -18.37
N HIS A 309 9.89 5.96 -17.46
CA HIS A 309 9.30 4.66 -17.20
C HIS A 309 7.79 4.78 -17.00
N ARG A 310 7.03 3.85 -17.56
CA ARG A 310 5.58 3.75 -17.36
C ARG A 310 5.30 2.74 -16.28
N VAL A 311 4.64 3.16 -15.20
CA VAL A 311 4.17 2.28 -14.12
C VAL A 311 3.22 1.23 -14.68
N LEU A 312 3.44 -0.04 -14.36
CA LEU A 312 2.57 -1.13 -14.81
C LEU A 312 1.14 -0.95 -14.25
N PRO A 313 0.12 -1.53 -14.92
CA PRO A 313 -1.27 -1.46 -14.44
C PRO A 313 -1.46 -2.16 -13.09
N ASP A 314 -2.41 -1.66 -12.27
CA ASP A 314 -2.68 -2.23 -10.94
C ASP A 314 -3.50 -3.52 -11.05
N ARG A 315 -2.81 -4.66 -10.93
CA ARG A 315 -3.43 -6.00 -10.93
C ARG A 315 -4.43 -6.20 -9.78
N ILE A 316 -4.28 -5.47 -8.68
CA ILE A 316 -5.21 -5.56 -7.55
C ILE A 316 -6.49 -4.78 -7.87
N GLU A 317 -6.38 -3.62 -8.52
CA GLU A 317 -7.53 -2.90 -9.04
C GLU A 317 -8.27 -3.74 -10.11
N THR A 318 -7.53 -4.35 -11.05
CA THR A 318 -8.06 -5.27 -12.06
C THR A 318 -8.86 -6.41 -11.44
N GLY A 319 -8.28 -7.15 -10.50
CA GLY A 319 -8.96 -8.24 -9.80
C GLY A 319 -10.17 -7.78 -9.00
N THR A 320 -10.12 -6.60 -8.40
CA THR A 320 -11.22 -6.02 -7.64
C THR A 320 -12.44 -5.73 -8.54
N TYR A 321 -12.23 -5.07 -9.70
CA TYR A 321 -13.35 -4.81 -10.62
C TYR A 321 -13.85 -6.09 -11.30
N ALA A 322 -12.96 -7.04 -11.60
CA ALA A 322 -13.38 -8.37 -12.08
C ALA A 322 -14.31 -9.06 -11.07
N MET A 323 -14.00 -8.98 -9.78
CA MET A 323 -14.86 -9.52 -8.71
C MET A 323 -16.16 -8.72 -8.55
N ALA A 324 -16.15 -7.40 -8.76
CA ALA A 324 -17.36 -6.59 -8.74
C ALA A 324 -18.33 -7.03 -9.85
N VAL A 325 -17.84 -7.24 -11.07
CA VAL A 325 -18.66 -7.77 -12.20
C VAL A 325 -19.13 -9.20 -11.91
N ALA A 326 -18.24 -10.05 -11.38
CA ALA A 326 -18.62 -11.40 -10.96
C ALA A 326 -19.69 -11.39 -9.86
N MET A 327 -19.74 -10.39 -9.00
CA MET A 327 -20.70 -10.24 -7.91
C MET A 327 -22.05 -9.74 -8.40
N THR A 328 -22.07 -8.70 -9.24
CA THR A 328 -23.31 -8.03 -9.69
C THR A 328 -23.91 -8.64 -10.95
N GLY A 329 -23.09 -9.32 -11.74
CA GLY A 329 -23.40 -9.63 -13.14
C GLY A 329 -23.10 -8.45 -14.05
N GLY A 330 -23.16 -8.71 -15.35
CA GLY A 330 -22.93 -7.70 -16.39
C GLY A 330 -21.79 -8.05 -17.33
N ASP A 331 -21.26 -7.02 -18.03
CA ASP A 331 -20.25 -7.14 -19.08
C ASP A 331 -19.37 -5.90 -19.08
N VAL A 332 -18.11 -6.02 -18.64
CA VAL A 332 -17.18 -4.91 -18.50
C VAL A 332 -15.83 -5.25 -19.14
N ILE A 333 -15.28 -4.29 -19.87
CA ILE A 333 -13.88 -4.32 -20.33
C ILE A 333 -13.02 -3.55 -19.31
N LEU A 334 -12.02 -4.22 -18.77
CA LEU A 334 -10.97 -3.63 -17.94
C LEU A 334 -9.82 -3.27 -18.87
N GLU A 335 -9.67 -1.98 -19.19
CA GLU A 335 -8.67 -1.51 -20.16
C GLU A 335 -7.30 -1.27 -19.50
N ASP A 336 -6.25 -1.23 -20.33
CA ASP A 336 -4.86 -0.99 -19.91
C ASP A 336 -4.38 -2.03 -18.85
N THR A 337 -4.76 -3.29 -18.97
CA THR A 337 -4.32 -4.37 -18.08
C THR A 337 -4.07 -5.68 -18.84
N GLU A 338 -3.38 -6.62 -18.20
CA GLU A 338 -3.00 -7.92 -18.78
C GLU A 338 -3.35 -9.05 -17.82
N ALA A 339 -3.87 -10.17 -18.35
CA ALA A 339 -4.21 -11.35 -17.58
C ALA A 339 -3.01 -11.96 -16.85
N SER A 340 -1.85 -11.96 -17.49
CA SER A 340 -0.58 -12.52 -16.98
C SER A 340 -0.14 -11.93 -15.63
N LEU A 341 -0.61 -10.73 -15.27
CA LEU A 341 -0.29 -10.08 -14.00
C LEU A 341 -1.02 -10.69 -12.80
N LEU A 342 -2.12 -11.47 -13.03
CA LEU A 342 -2.98 -11.98 -11.95
C LEU A 342 -3.71 -13.29 -12.31
N ASP A 343 -3.12 -14.16 -13.10
CA ASP A 343 -3.72 -15.40 -13.61
C ASP A 343 -4.42 -16.24 -12.54
N THR A 344 -3.76 -16.47 -11.40
CA THR A 344 -4.34 -17.28 -10.30
C THR A 344 -5.64 -16.68 -9.76
N ALA A 345 -5.73 -15.34 -9.65
CA ALA A 345 -6.94 -14.68 -9.20
C ALA A 345 -8.04 -14.74 -10.27
N LEU A 346 -7.70 -14.54 -11.54
CA LEU A 346 -8.65 -14.65 -12.66
C LEU A 346 -9.20 -16.08 -12.76
N GLU A 347 -8.36 -17.08 -12.55
CA GLU A 347 -8.81 -18.49 -12.55
C GLU A 347 -9.80 -18.77 -11.40
N ALA A 348 -9.55 -18.24 -10.21
CA ALA A 348 -10.49 -18.34 -9.10
C ALA A 348 -11.85 -17.68 -9.44
N ILE A 349 -11.83 -16.53 -10.13
CA ILE A 349 -13.04 -15.83 -10.58
C ILE A 349 -13.77 -16.62 -11.69
N ARG A 350 -13.05 -17.25 -12.63
CA ARG A 350 -13.64 -18.17 -13.63
C ARG A 350 -14.31 -19.37 -12.96
N ARG A 351 -13.65 -19.97 -11.98
CA ARG A 351 -14.24 -21.08 -11.19
C ARG A 351 -15.48 -20.63 -10.44
N ALA A 352 -15.55 -19.38 -9.99
CA ALA A 352 -16.74 -18.80 -9.36
C ALA A 352 -17.89 -18.55 -10.35
N GLY A 353 -17.64 -18.61 -11.66
CA GLY A 353 -18.68 -18.58 -12.69
C GLY A 353 -18.69 -17.36 -13.59
N ALA A 354 -17.68 -16.50 -13.55
CA ALA A 354 -17.49 -15.45 -14.54
C ALA A 354 -16.72 -15.98 -15.77
N GLU A 355 -17.05 -15.44 -16.93
CA GLU A 355 -16.29 -15.61 -18.16
C GLU A 355 -15.26 -14.49 -18.27
N ILE A 356 -14.01 -14.83 -18.51
CA ILE A 356 -12.91 -13.88 -18.64
C ILE A 356 -12.14 -14.17 -19.92
N SER A 357 -12.05 -13.17 -20.80
CA SER A 357 -11.32 -13.25 -22.06
C SER A 357 -10.40 -12.05 -22.24
N GLU A 358 -9.28 -12.24 -22.91
CA GLU A 358 -8.40 -11.15 -23.31
C GLU A 358 -9.00 -10.38 -24.49
N THR A 359 -8.73 -9.08 -24.58
CA THR A 359 -9.11 -8.20 -25.66
C THR A 359 -7.87 -7.44 -26.14
N ASN A 360 -7.97 -6.69 -27.24
CA ASN A 360 -6.86 -5.85 -27.73
C ASN A 360 -6.48 -4.72 -26.78
N SER A 361 -7.38 -4.34 -25.85
CA SER A 361 -7.15 -3.23 -24.91
C SER A 361 -7.03 -3.67 -23.44
N GLY A 362 -7.21 -4.98 -23.14
CA GLY A 362 -7.17 -5.48 -21.77
C GLY A 362 -7.94 -6.77 -21.59
N ILE A 363 -8.83 -6.84 -20.58
CA ILE A 363 -9.55 -8.04 -20.16
C ILE A 363 -11.05 -7.74 -20.14
N ARG A 364 -11.85 -8.59 -20.79
CA ARG A 364 -13.32 -8.55 -20.68
C ARG A 364 -13.79 -9.55 -19.64
N VAL A 365 -14.65 -9.12 -18.74
CA VAL A 365 -15.26 -9.92 -17.68
C VAL A 365 -16.77 -9.91 -17.87
N VAL A 366 -17.38 -11.10 -17.95
CA VAL A 366 -18.83 -11.28 -18.17
C VAL A 366 -19.38 -12.27 -17.14
N ARG A 367 -20.52 -11.93 -16.56
CA ARG A 367 -21.34 -12.91 -15.83
C ARG A 367 -22.82 -12.71 -16.14
N ASN A 368 -23.41 -13.69 -16.82
CA ASN A 368 -24.78 -13.68 -17.25
C ASN A 368 -25.60 -14.73 -16.48
N GLY A 369 -26.39 -14.29 -15.49
CA GLY A 369 -27.49 -15.07 -14.92
C GLY A 369 -27.16 -16.28 -14.03
N ALA A 370 -26.06 -16.99 -14.25
CA ALA A 370 -25.67 -18.12 -13.43
C ALA A 370 -25.29 -17.67 -11.99
N GLY A 371 -25.68 -18.48 -10.97
CA GLY A 371 -25.29 -18.24 -9.58
C GLY A 371 -23.78 -18.31 -9.40
N ILE A 372 -23.29 -17.65 -8.35
CA ILE A 372 -21.87 -17.71 -7.96
C ILE A 372 -21.59 -19.07 -7.36
N ARG A 373 -20.60 -19.79 -7.89
CA ARG A 373 -20.15 -21.09 -7.36
C ARG A 373 -19.19 -20.89 -6.20
N PRO A 374 -19.24 -21.75 -5.17
CA PRO A 374 -18.29 -21.70 -4.07
C PRO A 374 -16.89 -22.08 -4.57
N VAL A 375 -15.87 -21.37 -4.11
CA VAL A 375 -14.47 -21.61 -4.47
C VAL A 375 -13.58 -21.41 -3.24
N ASP A 376 -12.72 -22.37 -2.96
CA ASP A 376 -11.70 -22.28 -1.94
C ASP A 376 -10.43 -21.65 -2.50
N ILE A 377 -9.80 -20.76 -1.72
CA ILE A 377 -8.49 -20.16 -2.02
C ILE A 377 -7.57 -20.19 -0.81
N VAL A 378 -6.27 -20.19 -1.10
CA VAL A 378 -5.19 -19.98 -0.15
C VAL A 378 -4.35 -18.82 -0.67
N THR A 379 -4.11 -17.80 0.15
CA THR A 379 -3.20 -16.72 -0.24
C THR A 379 -1.77 -17.21 -0.23
N ASP A 380 -0.96 -16.78 -1.20
CA ASP A 380 0.43 -17.18 -1.33
C ASP A 380 1.21 -16.09 -2.08
N PRO A 381 2.54 -15.97 -1.87
CA PRO A 381 3.38 -15.09 -2.70
C PRO A 381 3.19 -15.35 -4.19
N PHE A 382 3.40 -14.33 -5.01
CA PHE A 382 3.25 -14.46 -6.47
C PHE A 382 4.08 -15.64 -7.03
N PRO A 383 3.49 -16.48 -7.92
CA PRO A 383 2.23 -16.30 -8.66
C PRO A 383 0.98 -16.87 -7.97
N GLY A 384 1.02 -17.13 -6.66
CA GLY A 384 -0.14 -17.58 -5.90
C GLY A 384 -1.23 -16.52 -5.80
N PHE A 385 -2.35 -16.86 -5.11
CA PHE A 385 -3.45 -15.91 -4.94
C PHE A 385 -3.03 -14.74 -4.04
N PRO A 386 -3.11 -13.48 -4.53
CA PRO A 386 -2.58 -12.35 -3.79
C PRO A 386 -3.41 -12.02 -2.55
N THR A 387 -2.74 -11.88 -1.40
CA THR A 387 -3.38 -11.47 -0.15
C THR A 387 -4.13 -10.13 -0.26
N ASP A 388 -3.72 -9.23 -1.18
CA ASP A 388 -4.39 -7.96 -1.45
C ASP A 388 -5.76 -8.11 -2.15
N LEU A 389 -6.12 -9.31 -2.62
CA LEU A 389 -7.44 -9.64 -3.19
C LEU A 389 -8.27 -10.57 -2.29
N GLN A 390 -7.74 -10.99 -1.14
CA GLN A 390 -8.39 -11.93 -0.23
C GLN A 390 -9.77 -11.42 0.24
N ALA A 391 -9.85 -10.17 0.70
CA ALA A 391 -11.07 -9.60 1.23
C ALA A 391 -12.14 -9.41 0.14
N GLN A 392 -11.75 -9.00 -1.07
CA GLN A 392 -12.65 -8.85 -2.22
C GLN A 392 -13.24 -10.20 -2.62
N PHE A 393 -12.40 -11.23 -2.65
CA PHE A 393 -12.85 -12.59 -2.96
C PHE A 393 -13.78 -13.13 -1.86
N MET A 394 -13.51 -12.81 -0.59
CA MET A 394 -14.43 -13.13 0.51
C MET A 394 -15.78 -12.44 0.30
N GLY A 395 -15.80 -11.16 -0.09
CA GLY A 395 -17.02 -10.44 -0.45
C GLY A 395 -17.80 -11.17 -1.56
N LEU A 396 -17.13 -11.62 -2.62
CA LEU A 396 -17.74 -12.40 -3.71
C LEU A 396 -18.34 -13.71 -3.19
N MET A 397 -17.64 -14.45 -2.34
CA MET A 397 -18.10 -15.75 -1.81
C MET A 397 -19.31 -15.63 -0.88
N THR A 398 -19.62 -14.45 -0.33
CA THR A 398 -20.83 -14.25 0.50
C THR A 398 -22.14 -14.54 -0.26
N LYS A 399 -22.12 -14.45 -1.60
CA LYS A 399 -23.27 -14.73 -2.48
C LYS A 399 -23.14 -16.06 -3.22
N SER A 400 -22.17 -16.91 -2.90
CA SER A 400 -22.03 -18.22 -3.54
C SER A 400 -23.18 -19.16 -3.17
N SER A 401 -23.39 -20.19 -3.98
CA SER A 401 -24.46 -21.20 -3.77
C SER A 401 -24.07 -22.28 -2.74
N GLY A 402 -22.95 -22.13 -2.03
CA GLY A 402 -22.44 -23.14 -1.10
C GLY A 402 -21.46 -22.57 -0.08
N VAL A 403 -20.55 -23.42 0.37
CA VAL A 403 -19.52 -23.07 1.36
C VAL A 403 -18.18 -22.90 0.67
N SER A 404 -17.48 -21.83 1.05
CA SER A 404 -16.10 -21.56 0.60
C SER A 404 -15.17 -21.42 1.81
N HIS A 405 -13.90 -21.79 1.62
CA HIS A 405 -12.84 -21.61 2.60
C HIS A 405 -11.78 -20.68 2.04
N ILE A 406 -11.40 -19.68 2.83
CA ILE A 406 -10.34 -18.74 2.48
C ILE A 406 -9.28 -18.81 3.57
N THR A 407 -8.07 -19.29 3.21
CA THR A 407 -6.94 -19.38 4.13
C THR A 407 -5.96 -18.26 3.83
N GLU A 408 -5.65 -17.43 4.84
CA GLU A 408 -4.71 -16.32 4.76
C GLU A 408 -3.38 -16.74 5.37
N THR A 409 -2.33 -16.90 4.56
CA THR A 409 -1.02 -17.37 5.00
C THR A 409 0.02 -16.24 5.12
N ILE A 410 -0.30 -15.04 4.63
CA ILE A 410 0.66 -13.93 4.55
C ILE A 410 0.57 -13.01 5.78
N PHE A 411 -0.68 -12.68 6.21
CA PHE A 411 -0.93 -11.77 7.31
C PHE A 411 -1.97 -12.33 8.29
N GLU A 412 -1.55 -12.58 9.52
CA GLU A 412 -2.32 -13.26 10.55
C GLU A 412 -3.62 -12.53 10.97
N ASN A 413 -3.67 -11.19 10.89
CA ASN A 413 -4.81 -10.39 11.35
C ASN A 413 -5.66 -9.81 10.19
N ARG A 414 -5.60 -10.41 8.99
CA ARG A 414 -6.26 -9.82 7.81
C ARG A 414 -7.72 -10.22 7.65
N PHE A 415 -8.47 -10.30 8.75
CA PHE A 415 -9.90 -10.66 8.77
C PHE A 415 -10.81 -9.61 9.43
N MET A 416 -10.32 -8.38 9.67
CA MET A 416 -11.11 -7.34 10.35
C MET A 416 -12.40 -6.95 9.63
N HIS A 417 -12.45 -7.10 8.30
CA HIS A 417 -13.64 -6.83 7.48
C HIS A 417 -14.79 -7.85 7.66
N VAL A 418 -14.52 -8.99 8.27
CA VAL A 418 -15.53 -10.05 8.48
C VAL A 418 -16.70 -9.53 9.29
N GLN A 419 -16.45 -8.75 10.35
CA GLN A 419 -17.51 -8.18 11.18
C GLN A 419 -18.37 -7.17 10.41
N GLU A 420 -17.76 -6.41 9.51
CA GLU A 420 -18.48 -5.45 8.68
C GLU A 420 -19.29 -6.14 7.57
N LEU A 421 -18.76 -7.21 6.96
CA LEU A 421 -19.54 -8.06 6.03
C LEU A 421 -20.72 -8.74 6.73
N ALA A 422 -20.56 -9.16 7.98
CA ALA A 422 -21.66 -9.72 8.77
C ALA A 422 -22.80 -8.72 9.01
N ARG A 423 -22.52 -7.40 9.07
CA ARG A 423 -23.57 -6.37 9.13
C ARG A 423 -24.44 -6.32 7.88
N LEU A 424 -23.88 -6.69 6.73
CA LEU A 424 -24.62 -6.87 5.47
C LEU A 424 -25.37 -8.22 5.39
N GLY A 425 -25.28 -9.06 6.42
CA GLY A 425 -25.93 -10.35 6.51
C GLY A 425 -25.08 -11.54 6.02
N ALA A 426 -23.79 -11.35 5.78
CA ALA A 426 -22.88 -12.45 5.44
C ALA A 426 -22.71 -13.42 6.61
N LYS A 427 -22.59 -14.71 6.32
CA LYS A 427 -22.35 -15.79 7.29
C LYS A 427 -20.90 -16.25 7.17
N ILE A 428 -20.04 -15.77 8.07
CA ILE A 428 -18.61 -16.05 8.06
C ILE A 428 -18.18 -16.47 9.47
N SER A 429 -17.44 -17.57 9.55
CA SER A 429 -16.80 -18.02 10.79
C SER A 429 -15.30 -18.17 10.60
N LEU A 430 -14.53 -17.81 11.62
CA LEU A 430 -13.08 -17.85 11.60
C LEU A 430 -12.56 -19.00 12.45
N SER A 431 -11.57 -19.72 11.94
CA SER A 431 -10.81 -20.75 12.67
C SER A 431 -9.32 -20.63 12.33
N GLY A 432 -8.54 -20.05 13.23
CA GLY A 432 -7.15 -19.71 12.96
C GLY A 432 -7.00 -18.80 11.76
N GLN A 433 -6.23 -19.21 10.77
CA GLN A 433 -5.99 -18.48 9.52
C GLN A 433 -7.02 -18.76 8.41
N THR A 434 -8.09 -19.47 8.71
CA THR A 434 -9.11 -19.84 7.71
C THR A 434 -10.46 -19.25 8.04
N ALA A 435 -11.07 -18.58 7.08
CA ALA A 435 -12.45 -18.15 7.11
C ALA A 435 -13.31 -19.18 6.34
N LYS A 436 -14.38 -19.66 6.99
CA LYS A 436 -15.46 -20.41 6.35
C LYS A 436 -16.58 -19.44 6.02
N ILE A 437 -16.94 -19.33 4.75
CA ILE A 437 -17.99 -18.46 4.23
C ILE A 437 -19.16 -19.34 3.77
N GLU A 438 -20.33 -19.16 4.36
CA GLU A 438 -21.57 -19.80 3.89
C GLU A 438 -22.32 -18.77 3.03
N GLY A 439 -22.46 -19.07 1.76
CA GLY A 439 -23.14 -18.18 0.83
C GLY A 439 -24.60 -17.95 1.21
N VAL A 440 -25.07 -16.71 1.05
CA VAL A 440 -26.43 -16.29 1.39
C VAL A 440 -27.19 -15.86 0.15
N GLY A 441 -28.50 -16.13 0.10
CA GLY A 441 -29.37 -15.71 -1.02
C GLY A 441 -29.45 -14.18 -1.14
N ARG A 442 -29.39 -13.45 -0.01
CA ARG A 442 -29.55 -11.99 0.05
C ARG A 442 -28.56 -11.36 1.01
N LEU A 443 -27.92 -10.29 0.57
CA LEU A 443 -27.27 -9.31 1.43
C LEU A 443 -28.22 -8.12 1.58
N LYS A 444 -28.15 -7.41 2.70
CA LYS A 444 -28.94 -6.19 2.97
C LYS A 444 -28.00 -5.04 3.20
N GLY A 445 -28.33 -3.90 2.60
CA GLY A 445 -27.60 -2.66 2.81
C GLY A 445 -27.64 -2.24 4.28
N ALA A 446 -26.51 -1.75 4.77
CA ALA A 446 -26.35 -1.29 6.15
C ALA A 446 -25.23 -0.24 6.23
N PRO A 447 -25.17 0.56 7.30
CA PRO A 447 -23.98 1.35 7.62
C PRO A 447 -22.83 0.44 8.00
N VAL A 448 -21.68 0.58 7.33
CA VAL A 448 -20.44 -0.19 7.54
C VAL A 448 -19.24 0.74 7.61
N MET A 449 -18.14 0.24 8.15
CA MET A 449 -16.94 1.03 8.36
C MET A 449 -15.73 0.40 7.66
N ALA A 450 -15.04 1.20 6.86
CA ALA A 450 -13.78 0.82 6.25
C ALA A 450 -12.71 0.56 7.34
N THR A 451 -12.05 -0.59 7.29
CA THR A 451 -11.09 -1.05 8.30
C THR A 451 -9.63 -0.89 7.86
N ASP A 452 -9.35 -1.12 6.60
CA ASP A 452 -8.05 -0.92 5.95
C ASP A 452 -8.21 -0.67 4.45
N LEU A 453 -7.10 -0.37 3.77
CA LEU A 453 -7.13 0.05 2.37
C LEU A 453 -7.63 -1.01 1.38
N ARG A 454 -7.42 -2.30 1.63
CA ARG A 454 -7.82 -3.39 0.72
C ARG A 454 -9.11 -4.06 1.16
N ALA A 455 -9.26 -4.31 2.47
CA ALA A 455 -10.48 -4.90 3.00
C ALA A 455 -11.71 -4.01 2.80
N SER A 456 -11.54 -2.69 2.84
CA SER A 456 -12.64 -1.74 2.67
C SER A 456 -13.40 -1.89 1.34
N VAL A 457 -12.72 -2.27 0.25
CA VAL A 457 -13.39 -2.42 -1.05
C VAL A 457 -14.24 -3.69 -1.11
N SER A 458 -14.02 -4.68 -0.24
CA SER A 458 -14.92 -5.84 -0.14
C SER A 458 -16.34 -5.43 0.29
N LEU A 459 -16.44 -4.37 1.14
CA LEU A 459 -17.72 -3.80 1.57
C LEU A 459 -18.42 -3.08 0.41
N VAL A 460 -17.65 -2.44 -0.48
CA VAL A 460 -18.19 -1.85 -1.71
C VAL A 460 -18.75 -2.94 -2.61
N ILE A 461 -17.96 -4.01 -2.90
CA ILE A 461 -18.38 -5.13 -3.73
C ILE A 461 -19.66 -5.78 -3.16
N ALA A 462 -19.68 -6.05 -1.85
CA ALA A 462 -20.87 -6.62 -1.21
C ALA A 462 -22.07 -5.64 -1.25
N GLY A 463 -21.84 -4.35 -1.05
CA GLY A 463 -22.85 -3.31 -1.13
C GLY A 463 -23.49 -3.18 -2.53
N LEU A 464 -22.70 -3.34 -3.61
CA LEU A 464 -23.22 -3.34 -4.99
C LEU A 464 -24.26 -4.44 -5.23
N ALA A 465 -24.19 -5.57 -4.50
CA ALA A 465 -25.11 -6.69 -4.62
C ALA A 465 -26.12 -6.80 -3.45
N ALA A 466 -26.07 -5.88 -2.49
CA ALA A 466 -26.99 -5.83 -1.36
C ALA A 466 -28.34 -5.19 -1.76
N GLU A 467 -29.42 -5.61 -1.13
CA GLU A 467 -30.72 -4.96 -1.27
C GLU A 467 -30.78 -3.70 -0.41
N GLY A 468 -31.15 -2.58 -1.00
CA GLY A 468 -31.24 -1.28 -0.32
C GLY A 468 -29.93 -0.51 -0.35
N GLU A 469 -29.72 0.32 0.68
CA GLU A 469 -28.62 1.27 0.74
C GLU A 469 -27.50 0.82 1.70
N THR A 470 -26.26 0.86 1.23
CA THR A 470 -25.06 0.66 2.05
C THR A 470 -24.31 1.98 2.19
N MET A 471 -23.99 2.35 3.42
CA MET A 471 -23.20 3.55 3.72
C MET A 471 -21.84 3.15 4.27
N VAL A 472 -20.78 3.38 3.48
CA VAL A 472 -19.39 3.08 3.88
C VAL A 472 -18.75 4.34 4.46
N SER A 473 -18.38 4.31 5.73
CA SER A 473 -17.64 5.38 6.41
C SER A 473 -16.13 5.15 6.41
N ARG A 474 -15.33 6.16 6.80
CA ARG A 474 -13.85 6.14 6.80
C ARG A 474 -13.25 5.84 5.41
N VAL A 475 -13.81 6.41 4.37
CA VAL A 475 -13.41 6.15 2.98
C VAL A 475 -12.00 6.60 2.64
N TYR A 476 -11.33 7.38 3.50
CA TYR A 476 -9.90 7.69 3.37
C TYR A 476 -9.01 6.43 3.27
N HIS A 477 -9.49 5.28 3.77
CA HIS A 477 -8.81 4.00 3.54
C HIS A 477 -8.87 3.56 2.08
N LEU A 478 -10.02 3.77 1.41
CA LEU A 478 -10.18 3.47 -0.02
C LEU A 478 -9.31 4.39 -0.88
N ASP A 479 -9.23 5.69 -0.54
CA ASP A 479 -8.43 6.70 -1.27
C ASP A 479 -6.92 6.40 -1.26
N ARG A 480 -6.47 5.50 -0.40
CA ARG A 480 -5.08 5.02 -0.38
C ARG A 480 -4.78 3.97 -1.44
N GLY A 481 -5.79 3.27 -1.95
CA GLY A 481 -5.59 2.08 -2.79
C GLY A 481 -6.42 2.03 -4.07
N PHE A 482 -7.43 2.89 -4.23
CA PHE A 482 -8.32 2.91 -5.38
C PHE A 482 -8.52 4.34 -5.88
N GLU A 483 -8.16 4.58 -7.13
CA GLU A 483 -8.32 5.86 -7.77
C GLU A 483 -9.74 6.02 -8.31
N ARG A 484 -10.49 7.03 -7.80
CA ARG A 484 -11.84 7.39 -8.28
C ARG A 484 -12.80 6.21 -8.38
N LEU A 485 -12.79 5.36 -7.37
CA LEU A 485 -13.58 4.12 -7.34
C LEU A 485 -15.06 4.37 -7.65
N GLU A 486 -15.66 5.40 -7.01
CA GLU A 486 -17.04 5.77 -7.18
C GLU A 486 -17.35 6.19 -8.63
N GLU A 487 -16.47 6.97 -9.25
CA GLU A 487 -16.67 7.44 -10.63
C GLU A 487 -16.55 6.29 -11.65
N LYS A 488 -15.56 5.40 -11.48
CA LYS A 488 -15.35 4.24 -12.35
C LYS A 488 -16.56 3.30 -12.31
N LEU A 489 -17.07 3.01 -11.12
CA LEU A 489 -18.26 2.15 -10.94
C LEU A 489 -19.54 2.82 -11.47
N THR A 490 -19.72 4.11 -11.22
CA THR A 490 -20.91 4.84 -11.69
C THR A 490 -20.96 4.91 -13.22
N ARG A 491 -19.83 5.06 -13.90
CA ARG A 491 -19.74 4.99 -15.37
C ARG A 491 -20.18 3.65 -15.93
N CYS A 492 -20.08 2.58 -15.15
CA CYS A 492 -20.54 1.25 -15.52
C CYS A 492 -21.97 0.94 -15.03
N GLY A 493 -22.73 1.93 -14.57
CA GLY A 493 -24.13 1.79 -14.19
C GLY A 493 -24.39 1.49 -12.71
N ALA A 494 -23.36 1.48 -11.86
CA ALA A 494 -23.58 1.38 -10.42
C ALA A 494 -24.12 2.71 -9.86
N HIS A 495 -24.94 2.63 -8.82
CA HIS A 495 -25.36 3.80 -8.05
C HIS A 495 -24.42 3.97 -6.84
N VAL A 496 -23.32 4.65 -7.06
CA VAL A 496 -22.27 4.90 -6.06
C VAL A 496 -21.96 6.39 -6.05
N GLU A 497 -22.02 7.01 -4.90
CA GLU A 497 -21.71 8.43 -4.75
C GLU A 497 -20.91 8.70 -3.47
N ARG A 498 -20.03 9.71 -3.53
CA ARG A 498 -19.33 10.23 -2.38
C ARG A 498 -20.18 11.32 -1.74
N VAL A 499 -20.46 11.17 -0.43
CA VAL A 499 -21.24 12.09 0.38
C VAL A 499 -20.33 12.71 1.43
N SER A 500 -20.27 14.02 1.49
CA SER A 500 -19.58 14.78 2.55
C SER A 500 -20.60 15.19 3.60
N ASP A 501 -20.25 15.06 4.89
CA ASP A 501 -21.07 15.57 6.01
C ASP A 501 -21.02 17.08 6.08
#